data_b4f2f075b173fdcd25c8d3711ed00a6a
#
_entry.id   b4f2f075b173fdcd25c8d3711ed00a6a
#
_cell.length_a   1.000
_cell.length_b   1.000
_cell.length_c   1.000
_cell.angle_alpha   90.00
_cell.angle_beta   90.00
_cell.angle_gamma   90.00
#
_symmetry.space_group_name_H-M   'P 1'
#
loop_
_entity.id
_entity.type
_entity.pdbx_description
1 polymer ?
#
loop_
_entity_poly.entity_id
_entity_poly.type
_entity_poly.pdbx_seq_one_letter_code
_entity_poly.pdbx_strand_id
1 'polypeptide(L)'
;MIAYTGQIACPEPLFLLTFGKNPAIIRLIMTPIEKSNWLKRLMLRIKHESRWLTPGTGYKRWLALTIIGAMLLGLGLAVVILDYYRSTTSEFLTPILAVLSLRFLDRPIRFLLFGGLGFIMILVGLWGANRSLLKPFEAGGKPVWDTLQNYRQREKGVKVVVIGGGHGLSALLRGIKAYTHNITAIVTVADNGGSSGELRRDMGVLPPGDIRNCLAALSSDEALLSQVFQYRFHSGAGLEGHSLGNLLITAMSEITGSFEEAVAESGRVLAIYGQVLPSTISNVNLVGELQETPERAPIVVHGESEITETPGVVNKVWLEPDGILAYPPTIQAILNADLILIGPGSLYTSILPNLLVKDLTEAIQASKAEAYYICNVATQRGETDGFNASDHVTVLEQHIQKRIFSLVLCNRNFKGELGHDTDWVVADQELHEKYRVYECDLVDDLYPWRHSSKKLAKTIMNLYEERTGPLN
;
A
#
# COMPACT_ATOMS: atom_id res chain seq x y z
N MET A 1 27.02 -34.08 31.06
CA MET A 1 26.94 -33.97 32.52
C MET A 1 26.93 -32.50 32.88
N ILE A 2 25.95 -32.07 33.56
CA ILE A 2 25.56 -30.87 34.29
C ILE A 2 24.44 -30.10 33.56
N ALA A 3 23.25 -30.37 34.07
CA ALA A 3 22.01 -29.62 33.87
C ALA A 3 22.01 -28.36 34.75
N TYR A 4 21.39 -27.28 34.24
CA TYR A 4 20.87 -26.21 35.07
C TYR A 4 19.42 -25.92 34.70
N THR A 5 18.54 -26.44 35.54
CA THR A 5 17.12 -26.07 35.64
C THR A 5 17.02 -24.81 36.50
N GLY A 6 16.38 -23.78 35.96
CA GLY A 6 16.00 -22.58 36.68
C GLY A 6 14.53 -22.26 36.41
N GLN A 7 13.65 -22.83 37.23
CA GLN A 7 12.26 -22.43 37.37
C GLN A 7 12.20 -21.07 38.06
N ILE A 8 11.53 -20.11 37.46
CA ILE A 8 11.05 -18.89 38.12
C ILE A 8 9.55 -19.02 38.28
N ALA A 9 9.11 -19.19 39.51
CA ALA A 9 7.73 -19.26 39.96
C ALA A 9 7.05 -17.90 39.85
N CYS A 10 5.83 -17.89 39.28
CA CYS A 10 4.85 -16.83 39.50
C CYS A 10 4.17 -16.94 40.84
N PRO A 11 3.99 -15.88 41.60
CA PRO A 11 3.12 -15.91 42.77
C PRO A 11 1.67 -15.63 42.36
N GLU A 12 0.78 -16.55 42.69
CA GLU A 12 -0.67 -16.33 42.71
C GLU A 12 -1.03 -15.29 43.80
N PRO A 13 -2.07 -14.47 43.58
CA PRO A 13 -2.77 -13.82 44.68
C PRO A 13 -4.04 -14.62 45.04
N LEU A 14 -4.00 -15.35 46.13
CA LEU A 14 -5.19 -15.66 46.93
C LEU A 14 -5.78 -14.36 47.48
N PHE A 15 -7.05 -14.09 47.26
CA PHE A 15 -7.98 -13.60 48.26
C PHE A 15 -9.39 -13.51 47.71
N LEU A 16 -10.19 -14.54 47.89
CA LEU A 16 -11.63 -14.51 47.87
C LEU A 16 -12.11 -13.85 49.18
N LEU A 17 -12.71 -12.69 49.11
CA LEU A 17 -13.60 -12.16 50.15
C LEU A 17 -14.92 -11.73 49.52
N THR A 18 -15.92 -12.56 49.76
CA THR A 18 -17.33 -12.30 49.60
C THR A 18 -17.75 -11.11 50.49
N PHE A 19 -18.13 -9.98 49.88
CA PHE A 19 -18.86 -8.94 50.60
C PHE A 19 -20.19 -8.63 49.90
N GLY A 20 -21.23 -8.60 50.75
CA GLY A 20 -22.63 -8.52 50.40
C GLY A 20 -23.02 -7.29 49.58
N LYS A 21 -24.05 -7.47 48.81
CA LYS A 21 -24.76 -6.48 48.03
C LYS A 21 -25.39 -5.42 48.92
N ASN A 22 -24.75 -4.26 49.08
CA ASN A 22 -25.39 -3.08 49.63
C ASN A 22 -25.03 -1.85 48.78
N PRO A 23 -25.98 -1.27 48.02
CA PRO A 23 -25.71 -0.20 47.07
C PRO A 23 -25.32 1.14 47.69
N ALA A 24 -25.42 1.28 49.02
CA ALA A 24 -25.08 2.52 49.72
C ALA A 24 -23.55 2.70 49.99
N ILE A 25 -22.75 1.59 49.98
CA ILE A 25 -21.33 1.65 50.33
C ILE A 25 -20.46 1.97 49.11
N ILE A 26 -20.94 1.73 47.89
CA ILE A 26 -20.19 2.03 46.64
C ILE A 26 -20.10 3.54 46.35
N ARG A 27 -20.90 4.37 47.02
CA ARG A 27 -20.90 5.84 46.83
C ARG A 27 -19.80 6.59 47.57
N LEU A 28 -19.06 5.96 48.46
CA LEU A 28 -18.14 6.68 49.37
C LEU A 28 -16.65 6.49 49.10
N ILE A 29 -16.23 5.68 48.13
CA ILE A 29 -14.80 5.33 47.90
C ILE A 29 -14.28 5.70 46.49
N MET A 30 -14.98 6.54 45.75
CA MET A 30 -14.39 7.08 44.52
C MET A 30 -13.70 8.44 44.78
N THR A 31 -12.38 8.44 44.74
CA THR A 31 -11.57 9.67 44.80
C THR A 31 -11.84 10.58 43.59
N PRO A 32 -11.65 11.90 43.72
CA PRO A 32 -11.87 12.86 42.61
C PRO A 32 -11.08 12.54 41.34
N ILE A 33 -9.97 11.83 41.47
CA ILE A 33 -9.08 11.45 40.37
C ILE A 33 -9.68 10.31 39.53
N GLU A 34 -10.41 9.36 40.13
CA GLU A 34 -11.08 8.27 39.38
C GLU A 34 -12.31 8.76 38.61
N LYS A 35 -13.06 9.74 39.13
CA LYS A 35 -14.18 10.39 38.43
C LYS A 35 -13.70 11.13 37.19
N SER A 36 -12.54 11.80 37.23
CA SER A 36 -11.94 12.48 36.07
C SER A 36 -11.51 11.49 34.99
N ASN A 37 -10.97 10.36 35.39
CA ASN A 37 -10.55 9.31 34.42
C ASN A 37 -11.74 8.58 33.79
N TRP A 38 -12.83 8.36 34.53
CA TRP A 38 -14.05 7.77 33.98
C TRP A 38 -14.71 8.70 32.96
N LEU A 39 -14.85 9.99 33.27
CA LEU A 39 -15.39 10.99 32.35
C LEU A 39 -14.52 11.16 31.09
N LYS A 40 -13.20 11.15 31.23
CA LYS A 40 -12.27 11.15 30.08
C LYS A 40 -12.42 9.90 29.22
N ARG A 41 -12.54 8.72 29.83
CA ARG A 41 -12.79 7.47 29.11
C ARG A 41 -14.15 7.45 28.43
N LEU A 42 -15.18 8.02 29.07
CA LEU A 42 -16.51 8.16 28.48
C LEU A 42 -16.49 9.15 27.32
N MET A 43 -15.86 10.32 27.48
CA MET A 43 -15.70 11.30 26.39
C MET A 43 -14.89 10.74 25.20
N LEU A 44 -13.82 10.00 25.48
CA LEU A 44 -13.04 9.33 24.43
C LEU A 44 -13.88 8.27 23.70
N ARG A 45 -14.72 7.52 24.43
CA ARG A 45 -15.67 6.57 23.80
C ARG A 45 -16.72 7.29 22.97
N ILE A 46 -17.33 8.35 23.50
CA ILE A 46 -18.32 9.15 22.74
C ILE A 46 -17.69 9.79 21.51
N LYS A 47 -16.48 10.34 21.62
CA LYS A 47 -15.73 10.90 20.48
C LYS A 47 -15.36 9.83 19.46
N HIS A 48 -15.05 8.62 19.90
CA HIS A 48 -14.76 7.49 19.04
C HIS A 48 -16.02 6.99 18.31
N GLU A 49 -17.12 6.88 19.04
CA GLU A 49 -18.43 6.47 18.48
C GLU A 49 -19.03 7.56 17.56
N SER A 50 -18.79 8.85 17.85
CA SER A 50 -19.28 9.95 16.99
C SER A 50 -18.57 10.04 15.62
N ARG A 51 -17.43 9.37 15.44
CA ARG A 51 -16.77 9.26 14.12
C ARG A 51 -17.64 8.60 13.05
N TRP A 52 -18.63 7.79 13.43
CA TRP A 52 -19.63 7.26 12.51
C TRP A 52 -20.48 8.38 11.86
N LEU A 53 -20.51 9.54 12.47
CA LEU A 53 -21.26 10.71 12.00
C LEU A 53 -20.45 11.64 11.08
N THR A 54 -19.15 11.34 10.80
CA THR A 54 -18.32 12.17 9.91
C THR A 54 -18.77 12.13 8.46
N PRO A 55 -18.65 13.22 7.67
CA PRO A 55 -19.02 13.26 6.25
C PRO A 55 -18.18 12.27 5.41
N GLY A 56 -18.78 11.66 4.39
CA GLY A 56 -18.05 10.85 3.40
C GLY A 56 -18.32 9.33 3.40
N THR A 57 -19.04 8.78 4.39
CA THR A 57 -19.19 7.32 4.54
C THR A 57 -20.30 6.66 3.69
N GLY A 58 -21.08 7.40 2.90
CA GLY A 58 -22.19 6.85 2.09
C GLY A 58 -23.30 6.11 2.88
N TYR A 59 -22.98 5.56 4.04
CA TYR A 59 -23.83 4.79 4.93
C TYR A 59 -24.98 5.61 5.54
N LYS A 60 -24.77 6.91 5.76
CA LYS A 60 -25.76 7.81 6.36
C LYS A 60 -27.06 7.90 5.55
N ARG A 61 -26.98 7.82 4.22
CA ARG A 61 -28.16 7.87 3.34
C ARG A 61 -29.07 6.67 3.60
N TRP A 62 -28.49 5.50 3.73
CA TRP A 62 -29.22 4.27 4.00
C TRP A 62 -29.75 4.21 5.42
N LEU A 63 -28.97 4.68 6.42
CA LEU A 63 -29.42 4.78 7.80
C LEU A 63 -30.60 5.75 7.92
N ALA A 64 -30.51 6.95 7.33
CA ALA A 64 -31.60 7.92 7.30
C ALA A 64 -32.86 7.33 6.64
N LEU A 65 -32.69 6.64 5.51
CA LEU A 65 -33.81 5.98 4.81
C LEU A 65 -34.47 4.91 5.68
N THR A 66 -33.69 4.11 6.44
CA THR A 66 -34.21 3.09 7.36
C THR A 66 -34.99 3.72 8.52
N ILE A 67 -34.47 4.80 9.10
CA ILE A 67 -35.16 5.53 10.18
C ILE A 67 -36.46 6.15 9.69
N ILE A 68 -36.46 6.81 8.54
CA ILE A 68 -37.65 7.40 7.92
C ILE A 68 -38.66 6.30 7.58
N GLY A 69 -38.24 5.17 7.02
CA GLY A 69 -39.08 4.03 6.72
C GLY A 69 -39.75 3.43 7.98
N ALA A 70 -38.95 3.26 9.05
CA ALA A 70 -39.50 2.76 10.33
C ALA A 70 -40.49 3.75 10.96
N MET A 71 -40.25 5.06 10.85
CA MET A 71 -41.19 6.09 11.31
C MET A 71 -42.51 6.08 10.50
N LEU A 72 -42.44 5.98 9.16
CA LEU A 72 -43.61 5.91 8.28
C LEU A 72 -44.45 4.61 8.54
N LEU A 73 -43.77 3.49 8.75
CA LEU A 73 -44.39 2.21 9.08
C LEU A 73 -45.10 2.30 10.45
N GLY A 74 -44.45 2.88 11.45
CA GLY A 74 -45.04 3.13 12.77
C GLY A 74 -46.25 4.06 12.72
N LEU A 75 -46.19 5.13 11.91
CA LEU A 75 -47.31 6.03 11.69
C LEU A 75 -48.50 5.34 10.99
N GLY A 76 -48.21 4.55 9.94
CA GLY A 76 -49.23 3.76 9.22
C GLY A 76 -49.94 2.75 10.13
N LEU A 77 -49.16 2.03 10.95
CA LEU A 77 -49.70 1.08 11.92
C LEU A 77 -50.57 1.79 12.98
N ALA A 78 -50.15 2.95 13.47
CA ALA A 78 -50.91 3.75 14.42
C ALA A 78 -52.26 4.22 13.84
N VAL A 79 -52.30 4.61 12.56
CA VAL A 79 -53.56 5.00 11.87
C VAL A 79 -54.50 3.82 11.78
N VAL A 80 -54.03 2.63 11.38
CA VAL A 80 -54.84 1.41 11.29
C VAL A 80 -55.39 1.00 12.66
N ILE A 81 -54.58 1.03 13.71
CA ILE A 81 -55.03 0.70 15.08
C ILE A 81 -56.06 1.72 15.58
N LEU A 82 -55.90 3.01 15.28
CA LEU A 82 -56.84 4.04 15.64
C LEU A 82 -58.18 3.89 14.91
N ASP A 83 -58.17 3.52 13.62
CA ASP A 83 -59.36 3.30 12.81
C ASP A 83 -60.12 2.05 13.27
N TYR A 84 -59.42 0.94 13.49
CA TYR A 84 -59.99 -0.26 14.09
C TYR A 84 -60.60 0.00 15.47
N TYR A 85 -59.93 0.78 16.31
CA TYR A 85 -60.40 1.17 17.64
C TYR A 85 -61.69 2.03 17.58
N ARG A 86 -61.81 2.88 16.55
CA ARG A 86 -63.03 3.70 16.35
C ARG A 86 -64.20 2.91 15.80
N SER A 87 -63.95 1.86 15.02
CA SER A 87 -65.00 1.03 14.40
C SER A 87 -65.49 -0.12 15.27
N THR A 88 -64.75 -0.50 16.33
CA THR A 88 -65.06 -1.68 17.15
C THR A 88 -65.76 -1.27 18.44
N THR A 89 -67.03 -1.65 18.58
CA THR A 89 -67.89 -1.49 19.78
C THR A 89 -67.86 -2.70 20.68
N SER A 90 -66.83 -3.54 20.71
CA SER A 90 -66.76 -4.72 21.53
C SER A 90 -66.45 -4.39 22.99
N GLU A 91 -67.38 -4.72 23.92
CA GLU A 91 -67.25 -4.48 25.36
C GLU A 91 -66.03 -5.21 25.99
N PHE A 92 -65.61 -6.32 25.40
CA PHE A 92 -64.52 -7.13 25.94
C PHE A 92 -63.09 -6.58 25.58
N LEU A 93 -62.94 -6.02 24.40
CA LEU A 93 -61.59 -5.55 23.91
C LEU A 93 -61.24 -4.13 24.36
N THR A 94 -62.23 -3.29 24.62
CA THR A 94 -62.04 -1.89 25.02
C THR A 94 -61.23 -1.68 26.32
N PRO A 95 -61.46 -2.45 27.43
CA PRO A 95 -60.66 -2.27 28.64
C PRO A 95 -59.20 -2.76 28.45
N ILE A 96 -58.99 -3.85 27.70
CA ILE A 96 -57.64 -4.39 27.42
C ILE A 96 -56.84 -3.37 26.61
N LEU A 97 -57.43 -2.84 25.56
CA LEU A 97 -56.78 -1.83 24.71
C LEU A 97 -56.53 -0.51 25.45
N ALA A 98 -57.42 -0.15 26.40
CA ALA A 98 -57.24 1.04 27.22
C ALA A 98 -56.04 0.93 28.19
N VAL A 99 -55.80 -0.24 28.76
CA VAL A 99 -54.64 -0.53 29.61
C VAL A 99 -53.36 -0.63 28.75
N LEU A 100 -53.41 -1.34 27.63
CA LEU A 100 -52.23 -1.49 26.75
C LEU A 100 -51.77 -0.17 26.14
N SER A 101 -52.74 0.72 25.81
CA SER A 101 -52.44 2.08 25.27
C SER A 101 -52.16 3.12 26.35
N LEU A 102 -52.13 2.74 27.62
CA LEU A 102 -51.91 3.63 28.77
C LEU A 102 -52.90 4.81 28.76
N ARG A 103 -54.19 4.56 28.51
CA ARG A 103 -55.21 5.62 28.33
C ARG A 103 -55.47 6.47 29.58
N PHE A 104 -54.98 6.01 30.74
CA PHE A 104 -54.99 6.77 32.00
C PHE A 104 -53.96 7.86 32.09
N LEU A 105 -52.97 7.93 31.16
CA LEU A 105 -51.97 8.96 31.03
C LEU A 105 -52.37 9.98 29.97
N ASP A 106 -51.89 11.24 30.15
CA ASP A 106 -52.06 12.30 29.16
C ASP A 106 -51.41 11.99 27.82
N ARG A 107 -52.03 12.45 26.71
CA ARG A 107 -51.57 12.16 25.33
C ARG A 107 -50.09 12.48 25.12
N PRO A 108 -49.50 13.61 25.56
CA PRO A 108 -48.07 13.90 25.36
C PRO A 108 -47.17 12.93 26.13
N ILE A 109 -47.61 12.46 27.33
CA ILE A 109 -46.82 11.51 28.13
C ILE A 109 -46.76 10.13 27.42
N ARG A 110 -47.90 9.67 26.86
CA ARG A 110 -47.95 8.43 26.08
C ARG A 110 -47.04 8.47 24.84
N PHE A 111 -47.09 9.58 24.14
CA PHE A 111 -46.22 9.78 22.97
C PHE A 111 -44.74 9.71 23.35
N LEU A 112 -44.35 10.38 24.44
CA LEU A 112 -42.96 10.34 24.95
C LEU A 112 -42.54 8.93 25.41
N LEU A 113 -43.42 8.20 26.08
CA LEU A 113 -43.15 6.85 26.55
C LEU A 113 -42.95 5.87 25.37
N PHE A 114 -43.94 5.76 24.49
CA PHE A 114 -43.88 4.82 23.38
C PHE A 114 -42.88 5.23 22.29
N GLY A 115 -42.87 6.52 21.92
CA GLY A 115 -41.95 7.05 20.93
C GLY A 115 -40.50 7.04 21.43
N GLY A 116 -40.28 7.45 22.67
CA GLY A 116 -38.97 7.43 23.30
C GLY A 116 -38.41 6.01 23.48
N LEU A 117 -39.27 5.08 23.97
CA LEU A 117 -38.85 3.69 24.13
C LEU A 117 -38.55 3.03 22.76
N GLY A 118 -39.45 3.25 21.77
CA GLY A 118 -39.23 2.74 20.41
C GLY A 118 -37.95 3.30 19.78
N PHE A 119 -37.69 4.58 19.96
CA PHE A 119 -36.44 5.23 19.48
C PHE A 119 -35.20 4.64 20.15
N ILE A 120 -35.23 4.44 21.48
CA ILE A 120 -34.13 3.83 22.22
C ILE A 120 -33.91 2.38 21.75
N MET A 121 -34.97 1.60 21.56
CA MET A 121 -34.86 0.23 21.06
C MET A 121 -34.27 0.16 19.66
N ILE A 122 -34.63 1.08 18.75
CA ILE A 122 -34.05 1.18 17.41
C ILE A 122 -32.54 1.51 17.52
N LEU A 123 -32.16 2.47 18.35
CA LEU A 123 -30.74 2.83 18.54
C LEU A 123 -29.93 1.66 19.11
N VAL A 124 -30.44 0.98 20.14
CA VAL A 124 -29.78 -0.18 20.76
C VAL A 124 -29.70 -1.35 19.77
N GLY A 125 -30.76 -1.58 19.01
CA GLY A 125 -30.79 -2.64 17.99
C GLY A 125 -29.79 -2.39 16.86
N LEU A 126 -29.74 -1.18 16.32
CA LEU A 126 -28.76 -0.79 15.29
C LEU A 126 -27.32 -0.85 15.81
N TRP A 127 -27.10 -0.39 17.05
CA TRP A 127 -25.79 -0.46 17.69
C TRP A 127 -25.36 -1.92 17.93
N GLY A 128 -26.25 -2.77 18.43
CA GLY A 128 -25.99 -4.19 18.65
C GLY A 128 -25.74 -4.97 17.35
N ALA A 129 -26.53 -4.70 16.30
CA ALA A 129 -26.36 -5.30 14.99
C ALA A 129 -25.01 -4.91 14.37
N ASN A 130 -24.66 -3.63 14.39
CA ASN A 130 -23.36 -3.16 13.91
C ASN A 130 -22.20 -3.81 14.67
N ARG A 131 -22.28 -3.85 16.00
CA ARG A 131 -21.24 -4.48 16.83
C ARG A 131 -21.11 -5.98 16.56
N SER A 132 -22.23 -6.67 16.38
CA SER A 132 -22.21 -8.12 16.08
C SER A 132 -21.63 -8.44 14.71
N LEU A 133 -21.96 -7.64 13.68
CA LEU A 133 -21.46 -7.81 12.31
C LEU A 133 -19.99 -7.43 12.16
N LEU A 134 -19.52 -6.43 12.91
CA LEU A 134 -18.16 -5.91 12.78
C LEU A 134 -17.15 -6.61 13.70
N LYS A 135 -17.61 -7.29 14.75
CA LYS A 135 -16.75 -7.99 15.72
C LYS A 135 -15.79 -9.02 15.09
N PRO A 136 -16.17 -9.81 14.06
CA PRO A 136 -15.24 -10.72 13.39
C PRO A 136 -14.11 -10.02 12.65
N PHE A 137 -14.26 -8.74 12.31
CA PHE A 137 -13.26 -7.93 11.57
C PHE A 137 -12.35 -7.11 12.49
N GLU A 138 -12.51 -7.20 13.81
CA GLU A 138 -11.61 -6.59 14.81
C GLU A 138 -10.32 -7.43 14.98
N ALA A 139 -9.78 -7.94 13.89
CA ALA A 139 -8.50 -8.65 13.92
C ALA A 139 -7.36 -7.66 14.24
N GLY A 140 -6.59 -7.93 15.29
CA GLY A 140 -5.42 -7.13 15.64
C GLY A 140 -5.66 -5.91 16.53
N GLY A 141 -6.83 -5.80 17.20
CA GLY A 141 -7.08 -4.75 18.22
C GLY A 141 -7.27 -3.34 17.67
N LYS A 142 -7.35 -3.15 16.35
CA LYS A 142 -7.68 -1.86 15.71
C LYS A 142 -9.19 -1.77 15.49
N PRO A 143 -9.82 -0.61 15.76
CA PRO A 143 -11.22 -0.40 15.46
C PRO A 143 -11.49 -0.62 13.96
N VAL A 144 -12.52 -1.39 13.63
CA VAL A 144 -12.93 -1.66 12.24
C VAL A 144 -13.15 -0.37 11.45
N TRP A 145 -13.63 0.67 12.11
CA TRP A 145 -13.81 1.97 11.50
C TRP A 145 -12.51 2.59 10.97
N ASP A 146 -11.45 2.57 11.77
CA ASP A 146 -10.15 3.12 11.36
C ASP A 146 -9.59 2.31 10.18
N THR A 147 -9.81 0.99 10.18
CA THR A 147 -9.44 0.12 9.07
C THR A 147 -10.24 0.44 7.80
N LEU A 148 -11.56 0.61 7.91
CA LEU A 148 -12.43 0.95 6.78
C LEU A 148 -12.19 2.36 6.24
N GLN A 149 -11.94 3.34 7.12
CA GLN A 149 -11.62 4.70 6.73
C GLN A 149 -10.27 4.77 6.01
N ASN A 150 -9.25 4.12 6.56
CA ASN A 150 -7.93 4.04 5.94
C ASN A 150 -7.99 3.32 4.58
N TYR A 151 -8.74 2.22 4.48
CA TYR A 151 -8.93 1.50 3.23
C TYR A 151 -9.56 2.41 2.16
N ARG A 152 -10.68 3.10 2.48
CA ARG A 152 -11.34 4.02 1.55
C ARG A 152 -10.51 5.24 1.18
N GLN A 153 -9.72 5.77 2.13
CA GLN A 153 -8.81 6.87 1.84
C GLN A 153 -7.71 6.44 0.87
N ARG A 154 -7.17 5.23 1.04
CA ARG A 154 -6.16 4.67 0.14
C ARG A 154 -6.72 4.33 -1.24
N GLU A 155 -7.95 3.83 -1.34
CA GLU A 155 -8.62 3.60 -2.63
C GLU A 155 -8.86 4.89 -3.43
N LYS A 156 -9.07 6.00 -2.75
CA LYS A 156 -9.23 7.33 -3.36
C LYS A 156 -7.95 8.16 -3.33
N GLY A 157 -6.85 7.54 -2.92
CA GLY A 157 -5.56 8.20 -2.82
C GLY A 157 -4.95 8.57 -4.16
N VAL A 158 -3.82 9.25 -4.11
CA VAL A 158 -3.01 9.68 -5.25
C VAL A 158 -2.76 8.50 -6.18
N LYS A 159 -2.91 8.71 -7.47
CA LYS A 159 -2.53 7.75 -8.50
C LYS A 159 -1.03 7.85 -8.75
N VAL A 160 -0.31 6.88 -8.23
CA VAL A 160 1.16 6.86 -8.30
C VAL A 160 1.60 5.86 -9.35
N VAL A 161 2.37 6.32 -10.32
CA VAL A 161 3.11 5.45 -11.24
C VAL A 161 4.55 5.38 -10.77
N VAL A 162 5.10 4.18 -10.64
CA VAL A 162 6.49 3.95 -10.24
C VAL A 162 7.20 3.17 -11.36
N ILE A 163 8.33 3.69 -11.86
CA ILE A 163 9.05 3.15 -13.02
C ILE A 163 10.43 2.67 -12.57
N GLY A 164 10.78 1.42 -12.88
CA GLY A 164 12.09 0.88 -12.52
C GLY A 164 12.15 -0.65 -12.55
N GLY A 165 12.93 -1.23 -11.65
CA GLY A 165 13.09 -2.67 -11.48
C GLY A 165 13.82 -3.00 -10.18
N GLY A 166 14.08 -4.28 -9.95
CA GLY A 166 14.91 -4.76 -8.86
C GLY A 166 14.38 -4.54 -7.45
N HIS A 167 15.32 -4.59 -6.51
CA HIS A 167 15.04 -4.45 -5.09
C HIS A 167 14.70 -3.01 -4.67
N GLY A 168 15.26 -2.01 -5.37
CA GLY A 168 15.00 -0.60 -5.09
C GLY A 168 13.54 -0.24 -5.28
N LEU A 169 12.98 -0.62 -6.43
CA LEU A 169 11.57 -0.43 -6.74
C LEU A 169 10.67 -1.12 -5.72
N SER A 170 10.98 -2.36 -5.38
CA SER A 170 10.23 -3.13 -4.37
C SER A 170 10.23 -2.46 -3.00
N ALA A 171 11.35 -1.85 -2.59
CA ALA A 171 11.43 -1.09 -1.33
C ALA A 171 10.50 0.13 -1.34
N LEU A 172 10.45 0.87 -2.44
CA LEU A 172 9.54 2.00 -2.60
C LEU A 172 8.07 1.56 -2.56
N LEU A 173 7.71 0.50 -3.30
CA LEU A 173 6.34 -0.03 -3.35
C LEU A 173 5.83 -0.46 -1.97
N ARG A 174 6.68 -1.12 -1.14
CA ARG A 174 6.35 -1.44 0.25
C ARG A 174 5.96 -0.23 1.07
N GLY A 175 6.64 0.90 0.85
CA GLY A 175 6.36 2.14 1.56
C GLY A 175 5.10 2.83 1.06
N ILE A 176 4.97 3.01 -0.25
CA ILE A 176 3.88 3.77 -0.90
C ILE A 176 2.51 3.11 -0.69
N LYS A 177 2.42 1.75 -0.66
CA LYS A 177 1.15 1.05 -0.40
C LYS A 177 0.49 1.40 0.95
N ALA A 178 1.24 1.99 1.88
CA ALA A 178 0.71 2.49 3.14
C ALA A 178 -0.12 3.78 2.97
N TYR A 179 0.07 4.52 1.88
CA TYR A 179 -0.58 5.81 1.61
C TYR A 179 -1.67 5.73 0.56
N THR A 180 -1.47 4.97 -0.51
CA THR A 180 -2.44 4.79 -1.59
C THR A 180 -2.49 3.34 -2.06
N HIS A 181 -3.64 2.93 -2.60
CA HIS A 181 -3.81 1.66 -3.31
C HIS A 181 -3.81 1.86 -4.83
N ASN A 182 -3.83 3.11 -5.31
CA ASN A 182 -3.81 3.46 -6.73
C ASN A 182 -2.35 3.48 -7.23
N ILE A 183 -1.68 2.34 -7.18
CA ILE A 183 -0.28 2.19 -7.55
C ILE A 183 -0.20 1.41 -8.86
N THR A 184 0.57 1.93 -9.81
CA THR A 184 0.99 1.19 -11.00
C THR A 184 2.50 1.12 -11.03
N ALA A 185 3.05 -0.09 -10.88
CA ALA A 185 4.48 -0.34 -11.08
C ALA A 185 4.74 -0.70 -12.54
N ILE A 186 5.57 0.06 -13.23
CA ILE A 186 6.05 -0.23 -14.58
C ILE A 186 7.46 -0.80 -14.46
N VAL A 187 7.62 -2.04 -14.92
CA VAL A 187 8.79 -2.86 -14.63
C VAL A 187 9.47 -3.29 -15.93
N THR A 188 10.80 -3.22 -15.95
CA THR A 188 11.59 -3.69 -17.09
C THR A 188 11.46 -5.19 -17.29
N VAL A 189 11.56 -5.62 -18.54
CA VAL A 189 11.59 -7.02 -18.98
C VAL A 189 12.90 -7.36 -19.72
N ALA A 190 13.97 -6.62 -19.41
CA ALA A 190 15.28 -6.82 -20.04
C ALA A 190 16.23 -7.73 -19.21
N ASP A 191 15.80 -8.21 -18.02
CA ASP A 191 16.55 -9.12 -17.15
C ASP A 191 16.86 -10.44 -17.88
N ASN A 192 18.14 -10.84 -17.85
CA ASN A 192 18.59 -12.12 -18.41
C ASN A 192 19.35 -12.96 -17.38
N GLY A 193 19.38 -12.54 -16.12
CA GLY A 193 20.13 -13.17 -15.05
C GLY A 193 19.40 -14.33 -14.35
N GLY A 194 20.18 -15.25 -13.80
CA GLY A 194 19.73 -16.34 -12.93
C GLY A 194 18.47 -17.05 -13.43
N SER A 195 17.54 -17.33 -12.50
CA SER A 195 16.28 -18.03 -12.78
C SER A 195 15.39 -17.36 -13.84
N SER A 196 15.39 -16.01 -13.93
CA SER A 196 14.62 -15.29 -14.95
C SER A 196 15.17 -15.53 -16.34
N GLY A 197 16.49 -15.46 -16.48
CA GLY A 197 17.17 -15.68 -17.76
C GLY A 197 17.07 -17.13 -18.24
N GLU A 198 17.12 -18.11 -17.32
CA GLU A 198 16.92 -19.53 -17.66
C GLU A 198 15.51 -19.77 -18.20
N LEU A 199 14.46 -19.33 -17.49
CA LEU A 199 13.08 -19.47 -17.92
C LEU A 199 12.81 -18.76 -19.27
N ARG A 200 13.42 -17.59 -19.46
CA ARG A 200 13.34 -16.88 -20.73
C ARG A 200 13.94 -17.67 -21.89
N ARG A 201 15.12 -18.30 -21.70
CA ARG A 201 15.77 -19.12 -22.74
C ARG A 201 15.04 -20.40 -23.00
N ASP A 202 14.58 -21.08 -21.96
CA ASP A 202 14.06 -22.45 -22.07
C ASP A 202 12.58 -22.48 -22.47
N MET A 203 11.79 -21.50 -22.01
CA MET A 203 10.34 -21.44 -22.20
C MET A 203 9.86 -20.25 -23.05
N GLY A 204 10.77 -19.34 -23.44
CA GLY A 204 10.43 -18.18 -24.27
C GLY A 204 9.55 -17.13 -23.58
N VAL A 205 9.40 -17.19 -22.24
CA VAL A 205 8.63 -16.22 -21.48
C VAL A 205 9.43 -14.96 -21.18
N LEU A 206 8.75 -13.84 -20.95
CA LEU A 206 9.42 -12.63 -20.46
C LEU A 206 9.95 -12.86 -19.04
N PRO A 207 11.07 -12.23 -18.64
CA PRO A 207 11.72 -12.47 -17.36
C PRO A 207 10.81 -12.07 -16.19
N PRO A 208 10.44 -12.99 -15.31
CA PRO A 208 9.47 -12.71 -14.25
C PRO A 208 10.07 -12.12 -12.97
N GLY A 209 11.41 -12.05 -12.82
CA GLY A 209 12.10 -11.78 -11.57
C GLY A 209 11.72 -10.47 -10.91
N ASP A 210 11.82 -9.36 -11.61
CA ASP A 210 11.50 -8.03 -11.11
C ASP A 210 9.99 -7.84 -10.90
N ILE A 211 9.19 -8.36 -11.82
CA ILE A 211 7.72 -8.39 -11.68
C ILE A 211 7.31 -9.15 -10.44
N ARG A 212 7.88 -10.33 -10.18
CA ARG A 212 7.68 -11.11 -8.97
C ARG A 212 7.99 -10.30 -7.70
N ASN A 213 9.12 -9.60 -7.67
CA ASN A 213 9.52 -8.77 -6.55
C ASN A 213 8.51 -7.65 -6.28
N CYS A 214 7.98 -7.02 -7.34
CA CYS A 214 6.96 -5.98 -7.24
C CYS A 214 5.61 -6.53 -6.77
N LEU A 215 5.17 -7.68 -7.30
CA LEU A 215 3.95 -8.35 -6.85
C LEU A 215 4.02 -8.69 -5.35
N ALA A 216 5.13 -9.28 -4.88
CA ALA A 216 5.34 -9.57 -3.48
C ALA A 216 5.34 -8.30 -2.61
N ALA A 217 5.96 -7.21 -3.07
CA ALA A 217 6.01 -5.94 -2.35
C ALA A 217 4.62 -5.28 -2.20
N LEU A 218 3.74 -5.42 -3.19
CA LEU A 218 2.38 -4.89 -3.19
C LEU A 218 1.35 -5.81 -2.51
N SER A 219 1.69 -7.05 -2.18
CA SER A 219 0.79 -7.99 -1.53
C SER A 219 0.23 -7.48 -0.20
N SER A 220 -1.01 -7.83 0.10
CA SER A 220 -1.70 -7.51 1.35
C SER A 220 -1.09 -8.24 2.56
N ASP A 221 -0.64 -9.49 2.37
CA ASP A 221 0.09 -10.30 3.36
C ASP A 221 1.52 -10.53 2.89
N GLU A 222 2.35 -9.49 3.05
CA GLU A 222 3.72 -9.51 2.54
C GLU A 222 4.59 -10.56 3.23
N ALA A 223 4.39 -10.80 4.52
CA ALA A 223 5.31 -11.64 5.30
C ALA A 223 5.34 -13.09 4.81
N LEU A 224 4.18 -13.72 4.66
CA LEU A 224 4.08 -15.12 4.22
C LEU A 224 4.27 -15.23 2.69
N LEU A 225 3.61 -14.39 1.93
CA LEU A 225 3.64 -14.46 0.47
C LEU A 225 5.00 -14.09 -0.10
N SER A 226 5.71 -13.11 0.52
CA SER A 226 7.10 -12.84 0.16
C SER A 226 8.00 -14.03 0.39
N GLN A 227 7.85 -14.76 1.50
CA GLN A 227 8.64 -15.96 1.75
C GLN A 227 8.36 -17.05 0.72
N VAL A 228 7.10 -17.30 0.38
CA VAL A 228 6.67 -18.27 -0.62
C VAL A 228 7.19 -17.89 -2.01
N PHE A 229 7.00 -16.63 -2.41
CA PHE A 229 7.42 -16.15 -3.74
C PHE A 229 8.93 -16.05 -3.91
N GLN A 230 9.65 -15.77 -2.83
CA GLN A 230 11.11 -15.71 -2.84
C GLN A 230 11.78 -17.03 -2.52
N TYR A 231 10.99 -18.06 -2.15
CA TYR A 231 11.56 -19.39 -1.92
C TYR A 231 12.30 -19.87 -3.16
N ARG A 232 13.56 -20.24 -2.97
CA ARG A 232 14.44 -20.73 -4.03
C ARG A 232 14.76 -22.19 -3.77
N PHE A 233 14.57 -23.00 -4.79
CA PHE A 233 14.88 -24.41 -4.71
C PHE A 233 16.39 -24.61 -4.61
N HIS A 234 16.84 -25.36 -3.61
CA HIS A 234 18.26 -25.65 -3.38
C HIS A 234 18.69 -26.99 -3.99
N SER A 235 17.78 -27.79 -4.47
CA SER A 235 18.01 -29.11 -5.07
C SER A 235 16.83 -29.51 -5.94
N GLY A 236 17.05 -30.49 -6.83
CA GLY A 236 16.06 -31.02 -7.74
C GLY A 236 16.45 -30.77 -9.19
N ALA A 237 16.49 -31.81 -10.01
CA ALA A 237 16.82 -31.70 -11.44
C ALA A 237 15.81 -30.74 -12.11
N GLY A 238 16.31 -29.66 -12.71
CA GLY A 238 15.50 -28.66 -13.38
C GLY A 238 14.76 -27.65 -12.45
N LEU A 239 14.91 -27.77 -11.11
CA LEU A 239 14.31 -26.81 -10.17
C LEU A 239 15.36 -26.00 -9.41
N GLU A 240 16.55 -26.53 -9.26
CA GLU A 240 17.63 -25.89 -8.51
C GLU A 240 17.91 -24.48 -9.05
N GLY A 241 18.03 -23.52 -8.15
CA GLY A 241 18.23 -22.11 -8.52
C GLY A 241 16.95 -21.34 -8.86
N HIS A 242 15.86 -21.99 -9.26
CA HIS A 242 14.60 -21.31 -9.55
C HIS A 242 13.88 -20.84 -8.29
N SER A 243 13.23 -19.66 -8.38
CA SER A 243 12.31 -19.23 -7.35
C SER A 243 10.89 -19.72 -7.65
N LEU A 244 10.16 -20.11 -6.59
CA LEU A 244 8.78 -20.56 -6.73
C LEU A 244 7.89 -19.49 -7.40
N GLY A 245 8.10 -18.22 -7.10
CA GLY A 245 7.34 -17.14 -7.72
C GLY A 245 7.60 -17.00 -9.22
N ASN A 246 8.85 -17.19 -9.68
CA ASN A 246 9.15 -17.19 -11.12
C ASN A 246 8.45 -18.35 -11.82
N LEU A 247 8.52 -19.55 -11.24
CA LEU A 247 7.83 -20.73 -11.79
C LEU A 247 6.31 -20.55 -11.82
N LEU A 248 5.74 -19.92 -10.80
CA LEU A 248 4.30 -19.65 -10.75
C LEU A 248 3.88 -18.67 -11.86
N ILE A 249 4.59 -17.56 -12.06
CA ILE A 249 4.28 -16.59 -13.12
C ILE A 249 4.43 -17.25 -14.49
N THR A 250 5.46 -18.06 -14.68
CA THR A 250 5.67 -18.82 -15.93
C THR A 250 4.52 -19.79 -16.20
N ALA A 251 4.13 -20.58 -15.20
CA ALA A 251 2.98 -21.49 -15.33
C ALA A 251 1.67 -20.74 -15.62
N MET A 252 1.46 -19.60 -14.96
CA MET A 252 0.31 -18.74 -15.26
C MET A 252 0.35 -18.20 -16.69
N SER A 253 1.54 -17.87 -17.22
CA SER A 253 1.69 -17.43 -18.62
C SER A 253 1.30 -18.52 -19.63
N GLU A 254 1.60 -19.77 -19.34
CA GLU A 254 1.14 -20.89 -20.17
C GLU A 254 -0.38 -21.10 -20.07
N ILE A 255 -0.95 -20.97 -18.87
CA ILE A 255 -2.39 -21.16 -18.64
C ILE A 255 -3.21 -20.06 -19.32
N THR A 256 -2.78 -18.81 -19.20
CA THR A 256 -3.51 -17.63 -19.73
C THR A 256 -3.23 -17.38 -21.20
N GLY A 257 -2.11 -17.87 -21.70
CA GLY A 257 -1.64 -17.64 -23.07
C GLY A 257 -0.97 -16.28 -23.29
N SER A 258 -0.83 -15.45 -22.23
CA SER A 258 -0.10 -14.19 -22.31
C SER A 258 0.61 -13.87 -20.99
N PHE A 259 1.76 -13.22 -21.07
CA PHE A 259 2.55 -12.88 -19.90
C PHE A 259 1.88 -11.77 -19.07
N GLU A 260 1.30 -10.78 -19.70
CA GLU A 260 0.61 -9.66 -19.04
C GLU A 260 -0.63 -10.12 -18.27
N GLU A 261 -1.40 -11.09 -18.84
CA GLU A 261 -2.50 -11.70 -18.11
C GLU A 261 -2.01 -12.56 -16.94
N ALA A 262 -0.92 -13.28 -17.12
CA ALA A 262 -0.29 -14.05 -16.05
C ALA A 262 0.13 -13.15 -14.86
N VAL A 263 0.68 -11.98 -15.15
CA VAL A 263 1.04 -10.99 -14.12
C VAL A 263 -0.20 -10.48 -13.39
N ALA A 264 -1.27 -10.15 -14.13
CA ALA A 264 -2.53 -9.68 -13.56
C ALA A 264 -3.18 -10.74 -12.67
N GLU A 265 -3.26 -12.00 -13.15
CA GLU A 265 -3.84 -13.10 -12.36
C GLU A 265 -2.97 -13.46 -11.15
N SER A 266 -1.64 -13.44 -11.27
CA SER A 266 -0.74 -13.60 -10.14
C SER A 266 -0.97 -12.49 -9.09
N GLY A 267 -1.23 -11.26 -9.52
CA GLY A 267 -1.61 -10.16 -8.65
C GLY A 267 -2.94 -10.41 -7.91
N ARG A 268 -3.92 -11.01 -8.55
CA ARG A 268 -5.20 -11.40 -7.91
C ARG A 268 -4.99 -12.49 -6.86
N VAL A 269 -4.21 -13.51 -7.18
CA VAL A 269 -3.88 -14.60 -6.24
C VAL A 269 -3.18 -14.05 -4.99
N LEU A 270 -2.33 -13.04 -5.16
CA LEU A 270 -1.60 -12.40 -4.07
C LEU A 270 -2.37 -11.29 -3.37
N ALA A 271 -3.59 -10.99 -3.84
CA ALA A 271 -4.40 -9.88 -3.33
C ALA A 271 -3.58 -8.57 -3.21
N ILE A 272 -2.87 -8.19 -4.29
CA ILE A 272 -2.02 -7.00 -4.29
C ILE A 272 -2.83 -5.70 -4.26
N TYR A 273 -2.23 -4.65 -3.72
CA TYR A 273 -2.72 -3.29 -3.85
C TYR A 273 -2.14 -2.63 -5.09
N GLY A 274 -2.99 -2.20 -6.02
CA GLY A 274 -2.55 -1.63 -7.30
C GLY A 274 -2.32 -2.69 -8.38
N GLN A 275 -1.41 -2.40 -9.31
CA GLN A 275 -1.09 -3.29 -10.43
C GLN A 275 0.39 -3.23 -10.81
N VAL A 276 0.87 -4.28 -11.44
CA VAL A 276 2.23 -4.38 -12.01
C VAL A 276 2.11 -4.61 -13.50
N LEU A 277 2.78 -3.78 -14.28
CA LEU A 277 2.76 -3.82 -15.74
C LEU A 277 4.19 -3.95 -16.28
N PRO A 278 4.44 -4.79 -17.29
CA PRO A 278 5.70 -4.78 -18.00
C PRO A 278 5.84 -3.50 -18.84
N SER A 279 7.03 -2.93 -18.96
CA SER A 279 7.28 -1.74 -19.79
C SER A 279 6.94 -2.00 -21.27
N THR A 280 7.21 -3.18 -21.73
CA THR A 280 6.88 -3.72 -23.06
C THR A 280 6.54 -5.20 -22.97
N ILE A 281 5.78 -5.71 -23.91
CA ILE A 281 5.54 -7.16 -24.09
C ILE A 281 6.45 -7.76 -25.16
N SER A 282 7.32 -6.98 -25.75
CA SER A 282 8.33 -7.46 -26.70
C SER A 282 9.48 -8.14 -25.95
N ASN A 283 10.05 -9.18 -26.58
CA ASN A 283 11.26 -9.81 -26.08
C ASN A 283 12.45 -8.92 -26.39
N VAL A 284 13.03 -8.27 -25.37
CA VAL A 284 14.08 -7.28 -25.51
C VAL A 284 15.34 -7.69 -24.81
N ASN A 285 16.49 -7.39 -25.39
CA ASN A 285 17.80 -7.51 -24.75
C ASN A 285 18.36 -6.14 -24.45
N LEU A 286 18.96 -5.98 -23.28
CA LEU A 286 19.78 -4.83 -22.95
C LEU A 286 21.18 -5.06 -23.52
N VAL A 287 21.71 -4.08 -24.22
CA VAL A 287 23.06 -4.11 -24.78
C VAL A 287 23.82 -2.92 -24.23
N GLY A 288 25.05 -3.14 -23.83
CA GLY A 288 25.92 -2.11 -23.28
C GLY A 288 27.22 -1.96 -24.05
N GLU A 289 27.69 -0.72 -24.20
CA GLU A 289 29.05 -0.39 -24.62
C GLU A 289 29.86 -0.05 -23.37
N LEU A 290 30.92 -0.83 -23.13
CA LEU A 290 31.76 -0.70 -21.96
C LEU A 290 33.20 -0.35 -22.38
N GLN A 291 33.81 0.54 -21.60
CA GLN A 291 35.21 0.95 -21.75
C GLN A 291 36.05 0.35 -20.63
N GLU A 292 36.84 -0.68 -20.92
CA GLU A 292 37.70 -1.33 -19.91
C GLU A 292 38.84 -0.43 -19.47
N THR A 293 39.57 0.15 -20.44
CA THR A 293 40.61 1.16 -20.20
C THR A 293 40.56 2.23 -21.30
N PRO A 294 41.00 3.47 -21.04
CA PRO A 294 40.99 4.55 -22.05
C PRO A 294 41.73 4.22 -23.35
N GLU A 295 42.70 3.31 -23.28
CA GLU A 295 43.53 2.96 -24.43
C GLU A 295 42.96 1.85 -25.31
N ARG A 296 41.97 1.10 -24.79
CA ARG A 296 41.32 0.00 -25.53
C ARG A 296 40.07 0.50 -26.23
N ALA A 297 39.72 -0.12 -27.36
CA ALA A 297 38.44 0.13 -27.99
C ALA A 297 37.29 -0.33 -27.06
N PRO A 298 36.14 0.38 -27.01
CA PRO A 298 34.98 -0.05 -26.28
C PRO A 298 34.55 -1.44 -26.76
N ILE A 299 34.03 -2.22 -25.83
CA ILE A 299 33.45 -3.55 -26.09
C ILE A 299 31.94 -3.50 -26.00
N VAL A 300 31.25 -4.25 -26.84
CA VAL A 300 29.80 -4.40 -26.80
C VAL A 300 29.47 -5.72 -26.12
N VAL A 301 28.64 -5.63 -25.08
CA VAL A 301 28.16 -6.79 -24.32
C VAL A 301 26.64 -6.86 -24.36
N HIS A 302 26.09 -8.07 -24.41
CA HIS A 302 24.65 -8.31 -24.51
C HIS A 302 24.14 -8.98 -23.24
N GLY A 303 23.18 -8.33 -22.60
CA GLY A 303 22.53 -8.83 -21.41
C GLY A 303 22.87 -8.04 -20.16
N GLU A 304 21.91 -7.94 -19.25
CA GLU A 304 22.01 -7.22 -17.98
C GLU A 304 23.14 -7.77 -17.11
N SER A 305 23.20 -9.09 -16.96
CA SER A 305 24.21 -9.76 -16.13
C SER A 305 25.61 -9.53 -16.65
N GLU A 306 25.80 -9.61 -17.95
CA GLU A 306 27.09 -9.43 -18.61
C GLU A 306 27.58 -7.98 -18.49
N ILE A 307 26.67 -6.99 -18.51
CA ILE A 307 27.01 -5.57 -18.31
C ILE A 307 27.56 -5.35 -16.90
N THR A 308 26.94 -5.96 -15.88
CA THR A 308 27.36 -5.79 -14.48
C THR A 308 28.61 -6.61 -14.11
N GLU A 309 28.83 -7.73 -14.78
CA GLU A 309 29.98 -8.63 -14.51
C GLU A 309 31.24 -8.25 -15.30
N THR A 310 31.08 -7.56 -16.42
CA THR A 310 32.20 -7.16 -17.27
C THR A 310 32.92 -5.95 -16.66
N PRO A 311 34.26 -6.03 -16.41
CA PRO A 311 35.01 -4.89 -15.91
C PRO A 311 35.01 -3.71 -16.90
N GLY A 312 34.80 -2.51 -16.41
CA GLY A 312 34.86 -1.30 -17.22
C GLY A 312 33.80 -0.26 -16.81
N VAL A 313 33.85 0.88 -17.49
CA VAL A 313 32.87 1.95 -17.34
C VAL A 313 31.79 1.79 -18.42
N VAL A 314 30.53 1.81 -18.04
CA VAL A 314 29.44 1.77 -18.99
C VAL A 314 29.30 3.13 -19.68
N ASN A 315 29.60 3.19 -20.97
CA ASN A 315 29.49 4.40 -21.79
C ASN A 315 28.04 4.64 -22.21
N LYS A 316 27.36 3.58 -22.70
CA LYS A 316 26.03 3.66 -23.26
C LYS A 316 25.33 2.32 -23.18
N VAL A 317 23.99 2.37 -23.03
CA VAL A 317 23.14 1.19 -23.16
C VAL A 317 21.99 1.45 -24.14
N TRP A 318 21.49 0.39 -24.77
CA TRP A 318 20.34 0.43 -25.67
C TRP A 318 19.57 -0.88 -25.61
N LEU A 319 18.39 -0.90 -26.19
CA LEU A 319 17.55 -2.11 -26.30
C LEU A 319 17.63 -2.69 -27.71
N GLU A 320 17.67 -3.99 -27.80
CA GLU A 320 17.54 -4.76 -29.04
C GLU A 320 16.32 -5.71 -28.98
N PRO A 321 15.48 -5.73 -30.04
CA PRO A 321 15.52 -4.95 -31.28
C PRO A 321 15.23 -3.46 -31.05
N ASP A 322 15.56 -2.64 -32.04
CA ASP A 322 15.21 -1.20 -32.02
C ASP A 322 13.70 -0.99 -32.31
N GLY A 323 13.17 0.19 -31.93
CA GLY A 323 11.78 0.55 -32.21
C GLY A 323 10.72 -0.20 -31.40
N ILE A 324 11.08 -0.60 -30.17
CA ILE A 324 10.20 -1.33 -29.25
C ILE A 324 9.03 -0.45 -28.81
N LEU A 325 7.79 -1.00 -28.90
CA LEU A 325 6.59 -0.35 -28.44
C LEU A 325 6.35 -0.59 -26.96
N ALA A 326 5.87 0.42 -26.27
CA ALA A 326 5.42 0.28 -24.88
C ALA A 326 4.15 -0.59 -24.81
N TYR A 327 3.97 -1.27 -23.70
CA TYR A 327 2.69 -1.93 -23.40
C TYR A 327 1.60 -0.87 -23.21
N PRO A 328 0.52 -0.85 -24.01
CA PRO A 328 -0.43 0.28 -24.04
C PRO A 328 -1.03 0.67 -22.70
N PRO A 329 -1.35 -0.25 -21.75
CA PRO A 329 -1.81 0.12 -20.42
C PRO A 329 -0.82 0.95 -19.60
N THR A 330 0.50 0.87 -19.88
CA THR A 330 1.52 1.67 -19.19
C THR A 330 1.41 3.14 -19.60
N ILE A 331 1.17 3.40 -20.89
CA ILE A 331 0.95 4.76 -21.41
C ILE A 331 -0.28 5.36 -20.74
N GLN A 332 -1.39 4.60 -20.69
CA GLN A 332 -2.62 5.05 -20.03
C GLN A 332 -2.41 5.35 -18.54
N ALA A 333 -1.66 4.50 -17.84
CA ALA A 333 -1.33 4.71 -16.44
C ALA A 333 -0.54 6.01 -16.22
N ILE A 334 0.50 6.26 -17.05
CA ILE A 334 1.34 7.45 -16.99
C ILE A 334 0.51 8.72 -17.25
N LEU A 335 -0.33 8.72 -18.28
CA LEU A 335 -1.15 9.88 -18.64
C LEU A 335 -2.24 10.20 -17.61
N ASN A 336 -2.70 9.20 -16.85
CA ASN A 336 -3.70 9.33 -15.79
C ASN A 336 -3.11 9.45 -14.39
N ALA A 337 -1.79 9.46 -14.24
CA ALA A 337 -1.11 9.60 -12.97
C ALA A 337 -1.27 11.01 -12.39
N ASP A 338 -1.22 11.09 -11.06
CA ASP A 338 -1.06 12.33 -10.30
C ASP A 338 0.42 12.54 -9.94
N LEU A 339 1.16 11.43 -9.76
CA LEU A 339 2.57 11.42 -9.39
C LEU A 339 3.30 10.29 -10.13
N ILE A 340 4.42 10.62 -10.75
CA ILE A 340 5.31 9.67 -11.41
C ILE A 340 6.63 9.63 -10.65
N LEU A 341 7.08 8.43 -10.27
CA LEU A 341 8.32 8.18 -9.58
C LEU A 341 9.24 7.33 -10.47
N ILE A 342 10.43 7.83 -10.74
CA ILE A 342 11.44 7.16 -11.53
C ILE A 342 12.53 6.66 -10.59
N GLY A 343 12.71 5.35 -10.49
CA GLY A 343 13.57 4.69 -9.50
C GLY A 343 12.91 4.54 -8.12
N PRO A 344 13.72 4.22 -7.07
CA PRO A 344 15.15 3.89 -7.13
C PRO A 344 15.42 2.53 -7.77
N GLY A 345 16.64 2.32 -8.21
CA GLY A 345 17.09 1.07 -8.84
C GLY A 345 18.41 1.25 -9.57
N SER A 346 18.95 0.17 -10.09
CA SER A 346 20.14 0.20 -10.92
C SER A 346 19.95 1.14 -12.12
N LEU A 347 20.88 2.07 -12.30
CA LEU A 347 20.75 3.12 -13.32
C LEU A 347 20.65 2.53 -14.73
N TYR A 348 21.63 1.69 -15.08
CA TYR A 348 21.74 1.13 -16.42
C TYR A 348 20.86 -0.09 -16.64
N THR A 349 20.63 -0.89 -15.61
CA THR A 349 19.99 -2.20 -15.77
C THR A 349 18.52 -2.23 -15.33
N SER A 350 18.06 -1.27 -14.50
CA SER A 350 16.66 -1.23 -14.04
C SER A 350 15.90 0.01 -14.50
N ILE A 351 16.53 1.20 -14.49
CA ILE A 351 15.85 2.48 -14.81
C ILE A 351 15.88 2.74 -16.31
N LEU A 352 17.09 2.78 -16.91
CA LEU A 352 17.27 3.07 -18.34
C LEU A 352 16.50 2.11 -19.26
N PRO A 353 16.45 0.79 -19.04
CA PRO A 353 15.70 -0.10 -19.92
C PRO A 353 14.21 0.24 -20.04
N ASN A 354 13.59 0.79 -19.00
CA ASN A 354 12.23 1.32 -19.09
C ASN A 354 12.17 2.61 -19.92
N LEU A 355 13.09 3.54 -19.66
CA LEU A 355 13.12 4.86 -20.30
C LEU A 355 13.59 4.83 -21.75
N LEU A 356 14.30 3.79 -22.17
CA LEU A 356 14.68 3.55 -23.56
C LEU A 356 13.50 3.08 -24.42
N VAL A 357 12.39 2.65 -23.82
CA VAL A 357 11.11 2.48 -24.51
C VAL A 357 10.54 3.87 -24.79
N LYS A 358 10.71 4.36 -26.00
CA LYS A 358 10.45 5.76 -26.40
C LYS A 358 9.05 6.25 -26.05
N ASP A 359 8.05 5.43 -26.25
CA ASP A 359 6.65 5.76 -25.97
C ASP A 359 6.43 6.09 -24.48
N LEU A 360 7.18 5.44 -23.54
CA LEU A 360 7.07 5.72 -22.11
C LEU A 360 7.61 7.13 -21.77
N THR A 361 8.77 7.50 -22.33
CA THR A 361 9.33 8.83 -22.10
C THR A 361 8.46 9.93 -22.73
N GLU A 362 7.87 9.68 -23.88
CA GLU A 362 6.89 10.58 -24.51
C GLU A 362 5.62 10.72 -23.68
N ALA A 363 5.12 9.61 -23.11
CA ALA A 363 3.97 9.65 -22.22
C ALA A 363 4.26 10.43 -20.92
N ILE A 364 5.45 10.25 -20.32
CA ILE A 364 5.87 11.01 -19.14
C ILE A 364 5.90 12.51 -19.43
N GLN A 365 6.45 12.92 -20.58
CA GLN A 365 6.48 14.33 -20.99
C GLN A 365 5.10 14.91 -21.25
N ALA A 366 4.18 14.11 -21.80
CA ALA A 366 2.81 14.52 -22.08
C ALA A 366 1.91 14.53 -20.83
N SER A 367 2.32 13.83 -19.77
CA SER A 367 1.58 13.76 -18.52
C SER A 367 1.58 15.10 -17.78
N LYS A 368 0.49 15.37 -17.05
CA LYS A 368 0.38 16.51 -16.13
C LYS A 368 0.85 16.18 -14.72
N ALA A 369 1.25 14.94 -14.48
CA ALA A 369 1.71 14.49 -13.17
C ALA A 369 3.01 15.18 -12.77
N GLU A 370 3.20 15.36 -11.47
CA GLU A 370 4.52 15.65 -10.92
C GLU A 370 5.42 14.43 -11.11
N ALA A 371 6.60 14.63 -11.70
CA ALA A 371 7.56 13.55 -11.93
C ALA A 371 8.82 13.77 -11.10
N TYR A 372 9.19 12.78 -10.26
CA TYR A 372 10.38 12.82 -9.41
C TYR A 372 11.34 11.69 -9.78
N TYR A 373 12.61 12.04 -9.86
CA TYR A 373 13.69 11.06 -9.93
C TYR A 373 14.23 10.77 -8.53
N ILE A 374 14.31 9.49 -8.16
CA ILE A 374 14.83 9.04 -6.88
C ILE A 374 16.24 8.49 -7.10
N CYS A 375 17.23 9.30 -6.71
CA CYS A 375 18.62 8.93 -6.85
C CYS A 375 19.01 7.84 -5.85
N ASN A 376 19.87 6.92 -6.24
CA ASN A 376 20.40 5.88 -5.36
C ASN A 376 21.13 6.50 -4.17
N VAL A 377 21.10 5.84 -3.01
CA VAL A 377 21.82 6.30 -1.79
C VAL A 377 23.30 5.97 -1.85
N ALA A 378 23.67 4.93 -2.59
CA ALA A 378 25.04 4.47 -2.73
C ALA A 378 25.31 4.03 -4.18
N THR A 379 26.57 4.08 -4.59
CA THR A 379 27.02 3.60 -5.89
C THR A 379 26.83 2.10 -6.02
N GLN A 380 26.75 1.63 -7.23
CA GLN A 380 26.63 0.21 -7.55
C GLN A 380 27.87 -0.20 -8.34
N ARG A 381 28.62 -1.14 -7.77
CA ARG A 381 29.83 -1.67 -8.39
C ARG A 381 29.57 -2.21 -9.79
N GLY A 382 30.42 -1.83 -10.74
CA GLY A 382 30.32 -2.23 -12.15
C GLY A 382 29.30 -1.43 -12.96
N GLU A 383 28.53 -0.52 -12.32
CA GLU A 383 27.60 0.36 -13.02
C GLU A 383 27.89 1.85 -12.78
N THR A 384 27.94 2.25 -11.51
CA THR A 384 28.00 3.68 -11.12
C THR A 384 29.14 3.97 -10.16
N ASP A 385 30.27 3.29 -10.32
CA ASP A 385 31.46 3.50 -9.51
C ASP A 385 31.92 4.97 -9.58
N GLY A 386 32.05 5.60 -8.40
CA GLY A 386 32.46 6.99 -8.28
C GLY A 386 31.43 8.04 -8.71
N PHE A 387 30.19 7.67 -9.03
CA PHE A 387 29.15 8.62 -9.45
C PHE A 387 28.63 9.46 -8.29
N ASN A 388 28.45 10.75 -8.55
CA ASN A 388 27.61 11.65 -7.79
C ASN A 388 26.17 11.65 -8.35
N ALA A 389 25.28 12.39 -7.71
CA ALA A 389 23.91 12.46 -8.17
C ALA A 389 23.75 13.20 -9.51
N SER A 390 24.63 14.17 -9.82
CA SER A 390 24.69 14.83 -11.14
C SER A 390 25.06 13.86 -12.26
N ASP A 391 25.96 12.90 -11.99
CA ASP A 391 26.36 11.90 -12.99
C ASP A 391 25.17 10.99 -13.35
N HIS A 392 24.40 10.54 -12.35
CA HIS A 392 23.20 9.76 -12.59
C HIS A 392 22.20 10.50 -13.50
N VAL A 393 21.96 11.78 -13.22
CA VAL A 393 21.03 12.60 -14.03
C VAL A 393 21.60 12.84 -15.43
N THR A 394 22.89 13.12 -15.55
CA THR A 394 23.56 13.35 -16.82
C THR A 394 23.46 12.11 -17.72
N VAL A 395 23.70 10.92 -17.17
CA VAL A 395 23.56 9.66 -17.91
C VAL A 395 22.12 9.46 -18.38
N LEU A 396 21.13 9.73 -17.53
CA LEU A 396 19.73 9.65 -17.93
C LEU A 396 19.44 10.61 -19.10
N GLU A 397 19.83 11.88 -18.99
CA GLU A 397 19.58 12.89 -20.03
C GLU A 397 20.28 12.54 -21.35
N GLN A 398 21.50 12.03 -21.30
CA GLN A 398 22.24 11.60 -22.48
C GLN A 398 21.56 10.47 -23.25
N HIS A 399 20.96 9.51 -22.53
CA HIS A 399 20.28 8.36 -23.15
C HIS A 399 18.92 8.71 -23.72
N ILE A 400 18.13 9.48 -22.96
CA ILE A 400 16.74 9.82 -23.36
C ILE A 400 16.63 11.13 -24.15
N GLN A 401 17.67 11.98 -24.11
CA GLN A 401 17.76 13.28 -24.77
C GLN A 401 16.59 14.23 -24.44
N LYS A 402 15.98 14.06 -23.29
CA LYS A 402 14.78 14.77 -22.84
C LYS A 402 14.81 14.94 -21.33
N ARG A 403 14.24 16.03 -20.85
CA ARG A 403 13.97 16.26 -19.44
C ARG A 403 12.60 15.74 -19.08
N ILE A 404 12.52 14.74 -18.22
CA ILE A 404 11.26 14.03 -17.88
C ILE A 404 10.86 14.11 -16.42
N PHE A 405 11.64 14.75 -15.56
CA PHE A 405 11.33 14.96 -14.15
C PHE A 405 11.60 16.39 -13.71
N SER A 406 10.87 16.84 -12.70
CA SER A 406 10.89 18.21 -12.18
C SER A 406 11.70 18.34 -10.88
N LEU A 407 11.99 17.23 -10.20
CA LEU A 407 12.65 17.17 -8.90
C LEU A 407 13.51 15.91 -8.81
N VAL A 408 14.67 16.06 -8.19
CA VAL A 408 15.57 14.96 -7.82
C VAL A 408 15.56 14.80 -6.32
N LEU A 409 15.27 13.58 -5.85
CA LEU A 409 15.29 13.23 -4.43
C LEU A 409 16.59 12.53 -4.10
N CYS A 410 17.40 13.12 -3.22
CA CYS A 410 18.73 12.66 -2.83
C CYS A 410 18.82 12.34 -1.34
N ASN A 411 19.73 11.44 -1.00
CA ASN A 411 20.05 11.14 0.38
C ASN A 411 20.96 12.22 0.97
N ARG A 412 20.72 12.56 2.24
CA ARG A 412 21.54 13.48 3.04
C ARG A 412 22.19 12.79 4.24
N ASN A 413 21.81 11.55 4.53
CA ASN A 413 22.35 10.82 5.67
C ASN A 413 23.45 9.87 5.21
N PHE A 414 24.70 10.20 5.54
CA PHE A 414 25.90 9.43 5.19
C PHE A 414 26.44 8.64 6.39
N LYS A 415 25.55 8.20 7.28
CA LYS A 415 25.89 7.40 8.46
C LYS A 415 25.74 5.91 8.14
N GLY A 416 26.71 5.14 8.59
CA GLY A 416 26.78 3.69 8.41
C GLY A 416 27.97 3.27 7.57
N GLU A 417 28.33 2.00 7.63
CA GLU A 417 29.40 1.43 6.84
C GLU A 417 28.82 0.89 5.53
N LEU A 418 29.36 1.36 4.43
CA LEU A 418 29.12 0.79 3.11
C LEU A 418 30.06 -0.40 2.89
N GLY A 419 29.70 -1.32 2.01
CA GLY A 419 30.55 -2.44 1.62
C GLY A 419 31.84 -1.95 0.94
N HIS A 420 32.81 -2.85 0.79
CA HIS A 420 33.99 -2.57 -0.02
C HIS A 420 33.58 -2.20 -1.45
N ASP A 421 34.23 -1.21 -2.01
CA ASP A 421 34.00 -0.71 -3.37
C ASP A 421 32.57 -0.11 -3.59
N THR A 422 32.02 0.53 -2.58
CA THR A 422 30.72 1.22 -2.64
C THR A 422 30.86 2.58 -1.95
N ASP A 423 30.48 3.65 -2.63
CA ASP A 423 30.55 5.02 -2.16
C ASP A 423 29.14 5.60 -1.95
N TRP A 424 29.04 6.65 -1.12
CA TRP A 424 27.83 7.42 -1.00
C TRP A 424 27.58 8.27 -2.24
N VAL A 425 26.34 8.23 -2.76
CA VAL A 425 25.94 9.17 -3.83
C VAL A 425 25.57 10.50 -3.20
N VAL A 426 26.34 11.52 -3.52
CA VAL A 426 26.22 12.87 -2.95
C VAL A 426 25.53 13.79 -3.95
N ALA A 427 24.59 14.62 -3.45
CA ALA A 427 24.05 15.73 -4.23
C ALA A 427 25.11 16.84 -4.32
N ASP A 428 25.67 17.00 -5.48
CA ASP A 428 26.75 17.97 -5.76
C ASP A 428 26.19 19.32 -6.24
N GLN A 429 27.08 20.31 -6.35
CA GLN A 429 26.71 21.67 -6.74
C GLN A 429 26.12 21.71 -8.17
N GLU A 430 26.64 20.92 -9.08
CA GLU A 430 26.20 20.88 -10.47
C GLU A 430 24.72 20.46 -10.57
N LEU A 431 24.31 19.48 -9.76
CA LEU A 431 22.92 19.06 -9.69
C LEU A 431 22.00 20.20 -9.21
N HIS A 432 22.40 20.92 -8.16
CA HIS A 432 21.62 22.04 -7.62
C HIS A 432 21.45 23.20 -8.59
N GLU A 433 22.41 23.42 -9.47
CA GLU A 433 22.33 24.47 -10.51
C GLU A 433 21.33 24.11 -11.63
N LYS A 434 21.19 22.80 -11.94
CA LYS A 434 20.36 22.32 -13.06
C LYS A 434 18.95 21.91 -12.65
N TYR A 435 18.80 21.39 -11.43
CA TYR A 435 17.57 20.77 -10.95
C TYR A 435 17.13 21.28 -9.59
N ARG A 436 15.83 21.11 -9.30
CA ARG A 436 15.32 21.19 -7.94
C ARG A 436 15.71 19.91 -7.21
N VAL A 437 16.52 20.04 -6.18
CA VAL A 437 17.00 18.92 -5.37
C VAL A 437 16.31 18.97 -4.00
N TYR A 438 15.85 17.83 -3.55
CA TYR A 438 15.39 17.67 -2.18
C TYR A 438 16.24 16.62 -1.47
N GLU A 439 16.93 17.05 -0.42
CA GLU A 439 17.83 16.21 0.35
C GLU A 439 17.22 15.87 1.70
N CYS A 440 17.17 14.57 2.03
CA CYS A 440 16.67 14.10 3.31
C CYS A 440 17.29 12.74 3.70
N ASP A 441 17.00 12.26 4.90
CA ASP A 441 17.40 10.93 5.33
C ASP A 441 16.55 9.86 4.66
N LEU A 442 17.14 9.13 3.71
CA LEU A 442 16.51 8.07 2.95
C LEU A 442 17.04 6.67 3.29
N VAL A 443 18.06 6.59 4.13
CA VAL A 443 18.84 5.38 4.39
C VAL A 443 18.09 4.42 5.30
N ASP A 444 18.19 3.13 5.01
CA ASP A 444 17.73 2.07 5.90
C ASP A 444 18.71 1.94 7.09
N ASP A 445 18.14 1.83 8.30
CA ASP A 445 18.95 1.83 9.52
C ASP A 445 19.77 0.54 9.71
N LEU A 446 19.39 -0.57 9.05
CA LEU A 446 20.07 -1.86 9.10
C LEU A 446 20.99 -2.09 7.90
N TYR A 447 20.60 -1.55 6.75
CA TYR A 447 21.29 -1.73 5.48
C TYR A 447 21.57 -0.37 4.82
N PRO A 448 22.65 0.32 5.21
CA PRO A 448 22.92 1.71 4.79
C PRO A 448 22.97 1.94 3.27
N TRP A 449 23.31 0.91 2.50
CA TRP A 449 23.31 0.96 1.03
C TRP A 449 21.92 0.86 0.38
N ARG A 450 20.85 0.81 1.18
CA ARG A 450 19.48 0.70 0.70
C ARG A 450 18.62 1.85 1.17
N HIS A 451 17.57 2.14 0.40
CA HIS A 451 16.52 3.04 0.82
C HIS A 451 15.64 2.43 1.89
N SER A 452 15.33 3.20 2.91
CA SER A 452 14.28 2.85 3.86
C SER A 452 12.90 3.06 3.23
N SER A 453 12.14 1.99 3.05
CA SER A 453 10.79 2.01 2.48
C SER A 453 9.89 3.04 3.16
N LYS A 454 9.96 3.14 4.49
CA LYS A 454 9.14 4.04 5.30
C LYS A 454 9.56 5.50 5.18
N LYS A 455 10.86 5.80 5.27
CA LYS A 455 11.40 7.17 5.17
C LYS A 455 11.14 7.72 3.77
N LEU A 456 11.46 6.94 2.74
CA LEU A 456 11.30 7.30 1.34
C LEU A 456 9.83 7.62 0.99
N ALA A 457 8.91 6.70 1.28
CA ALA A 457 7.50 6.91 0.99
C ALA A 457 6.90 8.11 1.74
N LYS A 458 7.26 8.29 3.03
CA LYS A 458 6.82 9.44 3.81
C LYS A 458 7.29 10.75 3.19
N THR A 459 8.54 10.82 2.79
CA THR A 459 9.12 12.02 2.17
C THR A 459 8.42 12.36 0.86
N ILE A 460 8.24 11.35 -0.01
CA ILE A 460 7.59 11.55 -1.31
C ILE A 460 6.16 12.07 -1.12
N MET A 461 5.39 11.46 -0.24
CA MET A 461 3.99 11.86 -0.03
C MET A 461 3.88 13.25 0.60
N ASN A 462 4.74 13.60 1.55
CA ASN A 462 4.79 14.93 2.12
C ASN A 462 5.13 15.99 1.06
N LEU A 463 6.16 15.73 0.22
CA LEU A 463 6.52 16.62 -0.87
C LEU A 463 5.39 16.81 -1.89
N TYR A 464 4.68 15.75 -2.20
CA TYR A 464 3.53 15.82 -3.09
C TYR A 464 2.41 16.68 -2.48
N GLU A 465 2.07 16.49 -1.20
CA GLU A 465 1.06 17.28 -0.49
C GLU A 465 1.47 18.76 -0.38
N GLU A 466 2.74 19.05 -0.07
CA GLU A 466 3.25 20.43 0.00
C GLU A 466 3.14 21.18 -1.33
N ARG A 467 3.30 20.47 -2.45
CA ARG A 467 3.28 21.07 -3.81
C ARG A 467 1.89 21.18 -4.41
N THR A 468 1.00 20.26 -4.09
CA THR A 468 -0.34 20.17 -4.68
C THR A 468 -1.45 20.60 -3.73
N GLY A 469 -1.14 20.78 -2.44
CA GLY A 469 -2.09 21.05 -1.36
C GLY A 469 -2.70 19.77 -0.78
N PRO A 470 -3.41 19.88 0.35
CA PRO A 470 -3.98 18.72 1.02
C PRO A 470 -5.00 18.02 0.11
N LEU A 471 -4.91 16.70 0.04
CA LEU A 471 -5.89 15.85 -0.63
C LEU A 471 -7.24 15.94 0.10
N ASN A 472 -8.25 16.54 -0.52
CA ASN A 472 -9.61 16.68 0.02
C ASN A 472 -10.41 15.38 -0.05
#